data_c5a16a85189f2ec679860b5fd46726c1
#
_entry.id   c5a16a85189f2ec679860b5fd46726c1
#
_cell.length_a   1.000
_cell.length_b   1.000
_cell.length_c   1.000
_cell.angle_alpha   90.00
_cell.angle_beta   90.00
_cell.angle_gamma   90.00
#
_symmetry.space_group_name_H-M   'P 1'
#
loop_
_entity.id
_entity.type
_entity.pdbx_description
1 polymer ?
#
loop_
_entity_poly.entity_id
_entity_poly.type
_entity_poly.pdbx_seq_one_letter_code
_entity_poly.pdbx_strand_id
1 'polypeptide(L)'
;MAIDVNTQSTFVFRRITIVGIGLIGSSFSRALKSKAGLVEEIIAVDSDKENLAKASDLGIVDTICHDINEAVSRSDCVVLCTPIGTYEEIVKQIAPSLPAGCVLSDVGSVKAQPIEKIIPYIPPNVHLVPGHPIAGTEKSGPEAGFEGLFEGRYWLLTPLKNVDRNAVSRMRRLCEGVGAMVEEMDINYHDKVLATTSHLPHLIAYTIVGTADDLEDQTQADVIRFSASGFRDFTRIAGSNPVMWRDIFLNNREAVLEMLQRFSEDLSLLQRAIRWGEGDVLEALFTRTRDIRRGVIDARQDIPPSPNDAK
;
A
#
# COMPACT_ATOMS: atom_id res chain seq x y z
N MET A 1 39.65 5.57 33.63
CA MET A 1 38.56 4.57 33.62
C MET A 1 37.33 5.30 33.08
N ALA A 2 37.14 5.29 31.78
CA ALA A 2 36.00 5.90 31.13
C ALA A 2 34.95 4.78 30.98
N ILE A 3 33.81 4.98 31.64
CA ILE A 3 32.64 4.11 31.50
C ILE A 3 31.99 4.53 30.19
N ASP A 4 32.20 3.71 29.17
CA ASP A 4 31.49 3.82 27.88
C ASP A 4 30.06 3.36 28.12
N VAL A 5 29.19 4.33 28.46
CA VAL A 5 27.76 4.08 28.59
C VAL A 5 27.21 4.03 27.17
N ASN A 6 27.21 2.82 26.61
CA ASN A 6 26.50 2.47 25.40
C ASN A 6 25.01 2.68 25.66
N THR A 7 24.54 3.91 25.48
CA THR A 7 23.08 4.26 25.51
C THR A 7 22.46 3.66 24.27
N GLN A 8 22.08 2.38 24.33
CA GLN A 8 21.14 1.80 23.35
C GLN A 8 19.93 2.71 23.33
N SER A 9 19.66 3.33 22.18
CA SER A 9 18.46 4.11 21.96
C SER A 9 17.24 3.28 22.35
N THR A 10 16.40 3.81 23.23
CA THR A 10 15.13 3.17 23.64
C THR A 10 14.14 3.07 22.47
N PHE A 11 14.38 3.82 21.39
CA PHE A 11 13.53 3.89 20.19
C PHE A 11 14.06 3.01 19.05
N VAL A 12 13.14 2.52 18.19
CA VAL A 12 13.51 1.83 16.94
C VAL A 12 14.16 2.82 15.97
N PHE A 13 13.57 4.01 15.86
CA PHE A 13 14.14 5.15 15.15
C PHE A 13 13.98 6.41 16.02
N ARG A 14 14.98 7.27 16.02
CA ARG A 14 14.87 8.54 16.75
C ARG A 14 14.00 9.52 15.98
N ARG A 15 14.26 9.68 14.68
CA ARG A 15 13.50 10.59 13.82
C ARG A 15 13.05 9.90 12.56
N ILE A 16 11.76 9.96 12.29
CA ILE A 16 11.18 9.50 11.04
C ILE A 16 10.61 10.68 10.26
N THR A 17 10.97 10.77 8.97
CA THR A 17 10.28 11.63 8.03
C THR A 17 9.26 10.84 7.24
N ILE A 18 7.99 11.25 7.31
CA ILE A 18 6.90 10.73 6.49
C ILE A 18 6.71 11.71 5.33
N VAL A 19 7.01 11.25 4.11
CA VAL A 19 6.83 12.02 2.87
C VAL A 19 5.49 11.64 2.25
N GLY A 20 4.53 12.55 2.31
CA GLY A 20 3.13 12.32 1.97
C GLY A 20 2.28 11.97 3.18
N ILE A 21 1.41 12.90 3.60
CA ILE A 21 0.55 12.74 4.79
C ILE A 21 -0.92 12.46 4.40
N GLY A 22 -1.11 11.66 3.34
CA GLY A 22 -2.41 11.14 2.93
C GLY A 22 -2.96 10.07 3.89
N LEU A 23 -3.88 9.21 3.42
CA LEU A 23 -4.47 8.14 4.24
C LEU A 23 -3.41 7.27 4.93
N ILE A 24 -2.46 6.71 4.17
CA ILE A 24 -1.47 5.78 4.72
C ILE A 24 -0.48 6.51 5.63
N GLY A 25 0.08 7.64 5.18
CA GLY A 25 1.05 8.40 5.97
C GLY A 25 0.46 8.91 7.29
N SER A 26 -0.77 9.40 7.29
CA SER A 26 -1.45 9.87 8.50
C SER A 26 -1.86 8.74 9.44
N SER A 27 -2.28 7.59 8.91
CA SER A 27 -2.55 6.39 9.73
C SER A 27 -1.28 5.86 10.37
N PHE A 28 -0.17 5.83 9.60
CA PHE A 28 1.12 5.41 10.11
C PHE A 28 1.63 6.33 11.22
N SER A 29 1.52 7.63 11.00
CA SER A 29 1.87 8.64 12.00
C SER A 29 1.06 8.47 13.30
N ARG A 30 -0.26 8.29 13.21
CA ARG A 30 -1.15 8.04 14.37
C ARG A 30 -0.72 6.79 15.13
N ALA A 31 -0.52 5.68 14.40
CA ALA A 31 -0.11 4.42 15.00
C ALA A 31 1.26 4.53 15.69
N LEU A 32 2.22 5.25 15.10
CA LEU A 32 3.53 5.48 15.72
C LEU A 32 3.42 6.33 16.99
N LYS A 33 2.59 7.37 17.00
CA LYS A 33 2.41 8.24 18.19
C LYS A 33 1.73 7.52 19.34
N SER A 34 0.85 6.55 19.07
CA SER A 34 0.15 5.81 20.13
C SER A 34 1.01 4.75 20.79
N LYS A 35 2.14 4.35 20.19
CA LYS A 35 3.00 3.25 20.69
C LYS A 35 4.34 3.79 21.20
N ALA A 36 4.54 3.71 22.50
CA ALA A 36 5.80 4.15 23.11
C ALA A 36 7.01 3.34 22.62
N GLY A 37 8.15 4.00 22.46
CA GLY A 37 9.42 3.35 22.13
C GLY A 37 9.62 3.01 20.64
N LEU A 38 8.69 3.37 19.76
CA LEU A 38 8.90 3.18 18.31
C LEU A 38 9.70 4.33 17.71
N VAL A 39 9.23 5.57 17.88
CA VAL A 39 9.84 6.78 17.32
C VAL A 39 9.85 7.89 18.36
N GLU A 40 10.92 8.68 18.41
CA GLU A 40 11.04 9.84 19.30
C GLU A 40 10.40 11.10 18.67
N GLU A 41 10.61 11.35 17.37
CA GLU A 41 10.09 12.50 16.62
C GLU A 41 9.58 12.09 15.24
N ILE A 42 8.37 12.53 14.89
CA ILE A 42 7.76 12.35 13.56
C ILE A 42 7.73 13.69 12.84
N ILE A 43 8.43 13.74 11.70
CA ILE A 43 8.45 14.90 10.79
C ILE A 43 7.56 14.58 9.59
N ALA A 44 6.63 15.47 9.25
CA ALA A 44 5.82 15.33 8.03
C ALA A 44 6.23 16.32 6.95
N VAL A 45 6.25 15.82 5.71
CA VAL A 45 6.41 16.60 4.50
C VAL A 45 5.29 16.22 3.53
N ASP A 46 4.66 17.21 2.92
CA ASP A 46 3.68 17.03 1.85
C ASP A 46 3.76 18.19 0.86
N SER A 47 3.47 17.95 -0.40
CA SER A 47 3.35 19.00 -1.41
C SER A 47 2.11 19.86 -1.21
N ASP A 48 1.07 19.31 -0.59
CA ASP A 48 -0.15 20.01 -0.20
C ASP A 48 0.00 20.60 1.21
N LYS A 49 0.08 21.93 1.26
CA LYS A 49 0.21 22.69 2.52
C LYS A 49 -1.02 22.54 3.42
N GLU A 50 -2.20 22.31 2.86
CA GLU A 50 -3.42 22.09 3.65
C GLU A 50 -3.36 20.75 4.37
N ASN A 51 -2.84 19.71 3.72
CA ASN A 51 -2.61 18.40 4.36
C ASN A 51 -1.63 18.52 5.52
N LEU A 52 -0.53 19.30 5.37
CA LEU A 52 0.42 19.55 6.47
C LEU A 52 -0.22 20.30 7.64
N ALA A 53 -0.98 21.35 7.34
CA ALA A 53 -1.68 22.12 8.38
C ALA A 53 -2.67 21.22 9.16
N LYS A 54 -3.47 20.42 8.44
CA LYS A 54 -4.39 19.46 9.05
C LYS A 54 -3.67 18.41 9.90
N ALA A 55 -2.53 17.89 9.43
CA ALA A 55 -1.74 16.92 10.19
C ALA A 55 -1.23 17.52 11.51
N SER A 56 -0.80 18.80 11.49
CA SER A 56 -0.40 19.55 12.67
C SER A 56 -1.58 19.79 13.63
N ASP A 57 -2.72 20.27 13.12
CA ASP A 57 -3.92 20.55 13.91
C ASP A 57 -4.50 19.29 14.57
N LEU A 58 -4.42 18.16 13.88
CA LEU A 58 -4.81 16.85 14.40
C LEU A 58 -3.80 16.29 15.42
N GLY A 59 -2.65 16.94 15.61
CA GLY A 59 -1.61 16.50 16.54
C GLY A 59 -0.96 15.16 16.20
N ILE A 60 -1.05 14.74 14.95
CA ILE A 60 -0.55 13.42 14.51
C ILE A 60 0.93 13.41 14.15
N VAL A 61 1.57 14.57 14.05
CA VAL A 61 3.00 14.73 13.81
C VAL A 61 3.61 15.67 14.86
N ASP A 62 4.91 15.60 15.08
CA ASP A 62 5.61 16.47 16.02
C ASP A 62 6.09 17.75 15.33
N THR A 63 6.50 17.62 14.07
CA THR A 63 7.00 18.73 13.26
C THR A 63 6.47 18.63 11.83
N ILE A 64 6.03 19.74 11.25
CA ILE A 64 5.82 19.86 9.80
C ILE A 64 7.02 20.58 9.18
N CYS A 65 7.46 20.15 8.01
CA CYS A 65 8.56 20.78 7.29
C CYS A 65 8.16 21.03 5.83
N HIS A 66 8.45 22.23 5.32
CA HIS A 66 8.14 22.61 3.94
C HIS A 66 9.32 22.35 2.99
N ASP A 67 10.52 22.18 3.52
CA ASP A 67 11.70 21.77 2.77
C ASP A 67 11.99 20.31 3.03
N ILE A 68 11.78 19.48 2.02
CA ILE A 68 11.99 18.03 2.11
C ILE A 68 13.45 17.69 2.39
N ASN A 69 14.41 18.46 1.88
CA ASN A 69 15.84 18.19 2.11
C ASN A 69 16.22 18.48 3.58
N GLU A 70 15.69 19.56 4.16
CA GLU A 70 15.85 19.83 5.58
C GLU A 70 15.28 18.70 6.44
N ALA A 71 14.05 18.25 6.14
CA ALA A 71 13.39 17.20 6.89
C ALA A 71 14.19 15.88 6.87
N VAL A 72 14.59 15.40 5.70
CA VAL A 72 15.28 14.11 5.58
C VAL A 72 16.71 14.17 6.15
N SER A 73 17.38 15.32 6.11
CA SER A 73 18.75 15.48 6.65
C SER A 73 18.84 15.26 8.17
N ARG A 74 17.72 15.34 8.86
CA ARG A 74 17.61 15.15 10.31
C ARG A 74 17.12 13.76 10.70
N SER A 75 16.79 12.89 9.74
CA SER A 75 16.06 11.65 9.98
C SER A 75 16.96 10.41 9.82
N ASP A 76 16.75 9.43 10.68
CA ASP A 76 17.35 8.10 10.57
C ASP A 76 16.42 7.08 9.90
N CYS A 77 15.18 7.48 9.58
CA CYS A 77 14.24 6.77 8.73
C CYS A 77 13.43 7.75 7.87
N VAL A 78 13.25 7.43 6.60
CA VAL A 78 12.37 8.16 5.66
C VAL A 78 11.43 7.17 5.03
N VAL A 79 10.11 7.47 5.06
CA VAL A 79 9.08 6.61 4.46
C VAL A 79 8.31 7.39 3.40
N LEU A 80 8.37 6.92 2.16
CA LEU A 80 7.63 7.48 1.03
C LEU A 80 6.18 6.98 1.06
N CYS A 81 5.25 7.87 1.41
CA CYS A 81 3.80 7.63 1.43
C CYS A 81 3.07 8.38 0.31
N THR A 82 3.79 8.77 -0.73
CA THR A 82 3.29 9.46 -1.92
C THR A 82 2.88 8.45 -3.01
N PRO A 83 2.19 8.88 -4.08
CA PRO A 83 1.97 8.04 -5.25
C PRO A 83 3.28 7.52 -5.85
N ILE A 84 3.30 6.23 -6.25
CA ILE A 84 4.51 5.56 -6.76
C ILE A 84 5.15 6.23 -7.98
N GLY A 85 4.35 6.92 -8.79
CA GLY A 85 4.84 7.69 -9.94
C GLY A 85 5.74 8.87 -9.58
N THR A 86 5.76 9.31 -8.31
CA THR A 86 6.59 10.44 -7.84
C THR A 86 7.92 10.00 -7.21
N TYR A 87 8.13 8.71 -6.99
CA TYR A 87 9.28 8.20 -6.23
C TYR A 87 10.62 8.61 -6.84
N GLU A 88 10.78 8.49 -8.14
CA GLU A 88 12.03 8.81 -8.81
C GLU A 88 12.43 10.28 -8.63
N GLU A 89 11.48 11.19 -8.81
CA GLU A 89 11.71 12.62 -8.65
C GLU A 89 12.05 12.97 -7.19
N ILE A 90 11.27 12.46 -6.25
CA ILE A 90 11.48 12.68 -4.81
C ILE A 90 12.85 12.14 -4.39
N VAL A 91 13.21 10.91 -4.78
CA VAL A 91 14.48 10.30 -4.38
C VAL A 91 15.67 11.04 -4.99
N LYS A 92 15.60 11.46 -6.25
CA LYS A 92 16.62 12.34 -6.86
C LYS A 92 16.85 13.61 -6.04
N GLN A 93 15.77 14.22 -5.57
CA GLN A 93 15.83 15.45 -4.80
C GLN A 93 16.46 15.23 -3.42
N ILE A 94 16.04 14.18 -2.69
CA ILE A 94 16.45 13.99 -1.29
C ILE A 94 17.76 13.22 -1.13
N ALA A 95 18.19 12.47 -2.13
CA ALA A 95 19.36 11.60 -2.04
C ALA A 95 20.63 12.30 -1.49
N PRO A 96 20.99 13.53 -1.92
CA PRO A 96 22.15 14.23 -1.40
C PRO A 96 22.05 14.62 0.09
N SER A 97 20.83 14.67 0.62
CA SER A 97 20.55 15.10 2.00
C SER A 97 20.32 13.94 2.97
N LEU A 98 20.24 12.68 2.47
CA LEU A 98 20.03 11.51 3.34
C LEU A 98 21.27 11.22 4.18
N PRO A 99 21.13 11.10 5.51
CA PRO A 99 22.27 10.76 6.38
C PRO A 99 22.80 9.36 6.15
N ALA A 100 24.07 9.15 6.45
CA ALA A 100 24.65 7.83 6.47
C ALA A 100 23.95 6.93 7.50
N GLY A 101 23.61 5.70 7.11
CA GLY A 101 22.86 4.74 7.92
C GLY A 101 21.36 4.98 7.97
N CYS A 102 20.85 5.99 7.27
CA CYS A 102 19.40 6.23 7.14
C CYS A 102 18.72 5.04 6.45
N VAL A 103 17.54 4.66 6.92
CA VAL A 103 16.66 3.69 6.26
C VAL A 103 15.66 4.44 5.40
N LEU A 104 15.68 4.19 4.10
CA LEU A 104 14.66 4.65 3.17
C LEU A 104 13.68 3.51 2.90
N SER A 105 12.40 3.75 3.11
CA SER A 105 11.32 2.79 2.89
C SER A 105 10.17 3.46 2.12
N ASP A 106 9.19 2.65 1.74
CA ASP A 106 7.98 3.14 1.07
C ASP A 106 6.75 2.28 1.43
N VAL A 107 5.57 2.73 0.98
CA VAL A 107 4.29 2.03 1.19
C VAL A 107 3.58 1.70 -0.13
N GLY A 108 4.27 1.79 -1.25
CA GLY A 108 3.68 1.64 -2.58
C GLY A 108 3.12 0.25 -2.85
N SER A 109 2.08 0.18 -3.66
CA SER A 109 1.39 -1.06 -4.03
C SER A 109 2.11 -1.87 -5.10
N VAL A 110 3.14 -1.32 -5.75
CA VAL A 110 4.02 -1.98 -6.71
C VAL A 110 5.46 -1.77 -6.27
N LYS A 111 6.29 -2.80 -6.42
CA LYS A 111 7.66 -2.77 -5.91
C LYS A 111 8.72 -2.79 -7.00
N ALA A 112 8.69 -3.75 -7.93
CA ALA A 112 9.82 -4.00 -8.83
C ALA A 112 10.24 -2.75 -9.63
N GLN A 113 9.38 -2.23 -10.47
CA GLN A 113 9.71 -1.12 -11.37
C GLN A 113 9.97 0.20 -10.62
N PRO A 114 9.13 0.65 -9.66
CA PRO A 114 9.41 1.88 -8.92
C PRO A 114 10.73 1.84 -8.15
N ILE A 115 11.05 0.69 -7.54
CA ILE A 115 12.29 0.51 -6.79
C ILE A 115 13.51 0.46 -7.73
N GLU A 116 13.43 -0.25 -8.85
CA GLU A 116 14.48 -0.25 -9.87
C GLU A 116 14.85 1.17 -10.34
N LYS A 117 13.85 2.04 -10.53
CA LYS A 117 14.07 3.43 -10.96
C LYS A 117 14.81 4.27 -9.93
N ILE A 118 14.62 4.03 -8.63
CA ILE A 118 15.24 4.84 -7.57
C ILE A 118 16.61 4.32 -7.13
N ILE A 119 16.92 3.03 -7.30
CA ILE A 119 18.21 2.43 -6.91
C ILE A 119 19.43 3.24 -7.37
N PRO A 120 19.50 3.75 -8.62
CA PRO A 120 20.68 4.49 -9.09
C PRO A 120 20.98 5.78 -8.32
N TYR A 121 20.01 6.31 -7.60
CA TYR A 121 20.13 7.56 -6.85
C TYR A 121 20.37 7.35 -5.36
N ILE A 122 20.22 6.11 -4.84
CA ILE A 122 20.42 5.82 -3.43
C ILE A 122 21.90 5.89 -3.06
N PRO A 123 22.28 6.74 -2.09
CA PRO A 123 23.67 6.78 -1.63
C PRO A 123 24.12 5.42 -1.06
N PRO A 124 25.40 5.02 -1.24
CA PRO A 124 25.89 3.70 -0.83
C PRO A 124 25.76 3.40 0.67
N ASN A 125 25.65 4.43 1.49
CA ASN A 125 25.52 4.36 2.95
C ASN A 125 24.06 4.53 3.44
N VAL A 126 23.09 4.51 2.55
CA VAL A 126 21.65 4.52 2.83
C VAL A 126 21.07 3.13 2.58
N HIS A 127 20.21 2.67 3.47
CA HIS A 127 19.62 1.33 3.42
C HIS A 127 18.21 1.38 2.84
N LEU A 128 18.04 0.93 1.61
CA LEU A 128 16.71 0.84 0.97
C LEU A 128 16.00 -0.45 1.40
N VAL A 129 14.89 -0.30 2.13
CA VAL A 129 14.04 -1.40 2.62
C VAL A 129 12.61 -1.15 2.14
N PRO A 130 12.24 -1.56 0.92
CA PRO A 130 10.91 -1.33 0.39
C PRO A 130 9.83 -2.08 1.16
N GLY A 131 8.65 -1.46 1.31
CA GLY A 131 7.53 -2.04 2.02
C GLY A 131 6.19 -1.77 1.34
N HIS A 132 5.19 -2.56 1.74
CA HIS A 132 3.80 -2.40 1.28
C HIS A 132 2.83 -2.90 2.35
N PRO A 133 2.13 -2.01 3.08
CA PRO A 133 1.03 -2.41 3.95
C PRO A 133 -0.17 -2.86 3.11
N ILE A 134 -0.65 -4.08 3.34
CA ILE A 134 -1.87 -4.60 2.68
C ILE A 134 -3.08 -4.08 3.45
N ALA A 135 -3.21 -2.76 3.44
CA ALA A 135 -4.24 -2.02 4.17
C ALA A 135 -4.55 -0.72 3.43
N GLY A 136 -5.79 -0.27 3.54
CA GLY A 136 -6.24 0.98 2.90
C GLY A 136 -7.76 1.04 2.80
N THR A 137 -8.25 2.22 2.44
CA THR A 137 -9.65 2.47 2.09
C THR A 137 -9.70 3.31 0.82
N GLU A 138 -10.88 3.50 0.26
CA GLU A 138 -11.10 4.39 -0.89
C GLU A 138 -11.00 5.88 -0.54
N LYS A 139 -10.89 6.23 0.75
CA LYS A 139 -10.78 7.61 1.25
C LYS A 139 -9.35 8.14 1.09
N SER A 140 -9.21 9.46 1.11
CA SER A 140 -7.92 10.16 0.98
C SER A 140 -7.80 11.31 1.97
N GLY A 141 -6.55 11.80 2.14
CA GLY A 141 -6.21 12.91 3.03
C GLY A 141 -5.92 12.49 4.48
N PRO A 142 -5.37 13.43 5.30
CA PRO A 142 -4.95 13.14 6.66
C PRO A 142 -6.11 12.88 7.63
N GLU A 143 -7.29 13.42 7.35
CA GLU A 143 -8.50 13.23 8.15
C GLU A 143 -9.08 11.81 8.00
N ALA A 144 -8.81 11.14 6.88
CA ALA A 144 -9.26 9.78 6.61
C ALA A 144 -8.42 8.73 7.34
N GLY A 145 -7.23 9.09 7.83
CA GLY A 145 -6.35 8.18 8.55
C GLY A 145 -6.85 7.84 9.94
N PHE A 146 -6.56 6.63 10.40
CA PHE A 146 -6.88 6.14 11.74
C PHE A 146 -5.79 5.19 12.26
N GLU A 147 -5.68 5.11 13.58
CA GLU A 147 -4.59 4.41 14.28
C GLU A 147 -4.55 2.90 13.96
N GLY A 148 -5.69 2.24 13.97
CA GLY A 148 -5.81 0.78 13.81
C GLY A 148 -5.72 0.26 12.37
N LEU A 149 -5.38 1.10 11.38
CA LEU A 149 -5.37 0.71 9.96
C LEU A 149 -4.52 -0.54 9.69
N PHE A 150 -3.42 -0.71 10.41
CA PHE A 150 -2.44 -1.78 10.18
C PHE A 150 -2.63 -2.97 11.11
N GLU A 151 -3.48 -2.90 12.13
CA GLU A 151 -3.66 -3.95 13.12
C GLU A 151 -4.18 -5.25 12.48
N GLY A 152 -3.42 -6.34 12.65
CA GLY A 152 -3.72 -7.62 12.04
C GLY A 152 -3.65 -7.66 10.51
N ARG A 153 -3.05 -6.64 9.87
CA ARG A 153 -2.84 -6.61 8.42
C ARG A 153 -1.41 -6.99 8.07
N TYR A 154 -1.24 -7.59 6.91
CA TYR A 154 0.11 -7.86 6.41
C TYR A 154 0.82 -6.56 6.03
N TRP A 155 2.11 -6.50 6.40
CA TRP A 155 3.04 -5.53 5.86
C TRP A 155 4.17 -6.30 5.17
N LEU A 156 4.19 -6.23 3.86
CA LEU A 156 5.14 -6.96 3.05
C LEU A 156 6.42 -6.13 2.93
N LEU A 157 7.55 -6.68 3.36
CA LEU A 157 8.87 -6.11 3.10
C LEU A 157 9.51 -6.85 1.94
N THR A 158 10.12 -6.11 1.01
CA THR A 158 10.82 -6.70 -0.14
C THR A 158 12.30 -6.26 -0.15
N PRO A 159 13.09 -6.70 0.86
CA PRO A 159 14.46 -6.26 1.02
C PRO A 159 15.32 -6.70 -0.17
N LEU A 160 16.18 -5.79 -0.66
CA LEU A 160 17.15 -6.12 -1.70
C LEU A 160 18.21 -7.07 -1.17
N LYS A 161 18.82 -7.89 -2.06
CA LYS A 161 19.75 -8.97 -1.66
C LYS A 161 20.93 -8.51 -0.80
N ASN A 162 21.42 -7.29 -0.99
CA ASN A 162 22.62 -6.76 -0.33
C ASN A 162 22.30 -5.70 0.73
N VAL A 163 21.03 -5.56 1.13
CA VAL A 163 20.67 -4.60 2.18
C VAL A 163 21.13 -5.07 3.55
N ASP A 164 21.53 -4.13 4.42
CA ASP A 164 21.89 -4.43 5.80
C ASP A 164 20.70 -5.07 6.54
N ARG A 165 20.91 -6.27 7.08
CA ARG A 165 19.88 -7.02 7.83
C ARG A 165 19.43 -6.31 9.10
N ASN A 166 20.28 -5.45 9.69
CA ASN A 166 19.88 -4.63 10.83
C ASN A 166 18.87 -3.56 10.41
N ALA A 167 19.03 -2.93 9.24
CA ALA A 167 18.05 -1.99 8.69
C ALA A 167 16.71 -2.67 8.44
N VAL A 168 16.72 -3.89 7.86
CA VAL A 168 15.51 -4.70 7.67
C VAL A 168 14.83 -5.03 9.00
N SER A 169 15.63 -5.44 10.01
CA SER A 169 15.12 -5.77 11.35
C SER A 169 14.50 -4.55 12.05
N ARG A 170 15.11 -3.37 11.92
CA ARG A 170 14.55 -2.13 12.46
C ARG A 170 13.21 -1.80 11.77
N MET A 171 13.14 -1.93 10.45
CA MET A 171 11.90 -1.68 9.69
C MET A 171 10.81 -2.68 10.08
N ARG A 172 11.15 -3.98 10.22
CA ARG A 172 10.24 -5.02 10.71
C ARG A 172 9.67 -4.66 12.08
N ARG A 173 10.53 -4.32 13.04
CA ARG A 173 10.11 -3.92 14.40
C ARG A 173 9.18 -2.70 14.39
N LEU A 174 9.43 -1.74 13.50
CA LEU A 174 8.57 -0.57 13.36
C LEU A 174 7.18 -0.95 12.87
N CYS A 175 7.09 -1.80 11.82
CA CYS A 175 5.82 -2.26 11.26
C CYS A 175 5.07 -3.19 12.22
N GLU A 176 5.75 -4.12 12.90
CA GLU A 176 5.14 -4.96 13.94
C GLU A 176 4.66 -4.12 15.13
N GLY A 177 5.40 -3.08 15.48
CA GLY A 177 5.04 -2.16 16.55
C GLY A 177 3.73 -1.39 16.31
N VAL A 178 3.35 -1.14 15.07
CA VAL A 178 2.04 -0.56 14.71
C VAL A 178 0.94 -1.62 14.52
N GLY A 179 1.20 -2.86 14.90
CA GLY A 179 0.23 -3.95 14.89
C GLY A 179 0.17 -4.77 13.60
N ALA A 180 1.07 -4.54 12.65
CA ALA A 180 1.10 -5.29 11.40
C ALA A 180 1.73 -6.68 11.57
N MET A 181 1.31 -7.63 10.74
CA MET A 181 1.96 -8.93 10.54
C MET A 181 3.00 -8.78 9.41
N VAL A 182 4.29 -8.85 9.74
CA VAL A 182 5.35 -8.56 8.76
C VAL A 182 5.87 -9.83 8.10
N GLU A 183 5.81 -9.86 6.77
CA GLU A 183 6.37 -10.90 5.93
C GLU A 183 7.43 -10.33 4.98
N GLU A 184 8.50 -11.11 4.74
CA GLU A 184 9.50 -10.77 3.73
C GLU A 184 9.29 -11.63 2.49
N MET A 185 9.35 -11.01 1.31
CA MET A 185 9.25 -11.74 0.05
C MET A 185 10.12 -11.13 -1.05
N ASP A 186 10.34 -11.89 -2.10
CA ASP A 186 11.03 -11.41 -3.30
C ASP A 186 10.19 -10.31 -3.98
N ILE A 187 10.88 -9.28 -4.46
CA ILE A 187 10.25 -8.09 -5.03
C ILE A 187 9.40 -8.40 -6.27
N ASN A 188 9.83 -9.31 -7.16
CA ASN A 188 9.08 -9.70 -8.34
C ASN A 188 7.91 -10.63 -7.98
N TYR A 189 8.11 -11.49 -6.98
CA TYR A 189 7.04 -12.34 -6.46
C TYR A 189 5.93 -11.52 -5.83
N HIS A 190 6.27 -10.45 -5.09
CA HIS A 190 5.31 -9.47 -4.58
C HIS A 190 4.40 -8.97 -5.70
N ASP A 191 4.98 -8.45 -6.78
CA ASP A 191 4.21 -7.84 -7.87
C ASP A 191 3.31 -8.85 -8.60
N LYS A 192 3.72 -10.12 -8.73
CA LYS A 192 2.88 -11.20 -9.26
C LYS A 192 1.70 -11.54 -8.35
N VAL A 193 1.93 -11.62 -7.04
CA VAL A 193 0.86 -11.89 -6.06
C VAL A 193 -0.16 -10.75 -6.10
N LEU A 194 0.30 -9.50 -6.07
CA LEU A 194 -0.58 -8.33 -6.06
C LEU A 194 -1.30 -8.13 -7.41
N ALA A 195 -0.69 -8.52 -8.53
CA ALA A 195 -1.37 -8.53 -9.83
C ALA A 195 -2.65 -9.38 -9.78
N THR A 196 -2.61 -10.53 -9.08
CA THR A 196 -3.75 -11.44 -8.96
C THR A 196 -4.74 -11.01 -7.88
N THR A 197 -4.23 -10.66 -6.69
CA THR A 197 -5.07 -10.47 -5.50
C THR A 197 -5.66 -9.06 -5.36
N SER A 198 -5.07 -8.09 -6.05
CA SER A 198 -5.45 -6.67 -5.95
C SER A 198 -5.68 -6.02 -7.32
N HIS A 199 -4.69 -6.08 -8.24
CA HIS A 199 -4.75 -5.26 -9.44
C HIS A 199 -5.80 -5.75 -10.43
N LEU A 200 -5.83 -7.06 -10.72
CA LEU A 200 -6.85 -7.64 -11.60
C LEU A 200 -8.28 -7.41 -11.07
N PRO A 201 -8.60 -7.64 -9.79
CA PRO A 201 -9.92 -7.31 -9.24
C PRO A 201 -10.34 -5.85 -9.46
N HIS A 202 -9.44 -4.89 -9.29
CA HIS A 202 -9.76 -3.47 -9.54
C HIS A 202 -9.99 -3.20 -11.03
N LEU A 203 -9.17 -3.78 -11.91
CA LEU A 203 -9.38 -3.66 -13.35
C LEU A 203 -10.75 -4.18 -13.78
N ILE A 204 -11.14 -5.34 -13.25
CA ILE A 204 -12.45 -5.94 -13.53
C ILE A 204 -13.58 -5.04 -12.96
N ALA A 205 -13.42 -4.50 -11.75
CA ALA A 205 -14.42 -3.61 -11.16
C ALA A 205 -14.61 -2.33 -12.00
N TYR A 206 -13.53 -1.68 -12.46
CA TYR A 206 -13.62 -0.55 -13.39
C TYR A 206 -14.31 -0.95 -14.71
N THR A 207 -13.95 -2.11 -15.27
CA THR A 207 -14.51 -2.60 -16.53
C THR A 207 -16.02 -2.87 -16.41
N ILE A 208 -16.48 -3.51 -15.33
CA ILE A 208 -17.90 -3.80 -15.13
C ILE A 208 -18.72 -2.50 -15.01
N VAL A 209 -18.20 -1.49 -14.30
CA VAL A 209 -18.86 -0.18 -14.20
C VAL A 209 -18.93 0.48 -15.58
N GLY A 210 -17.83 0.50 -16.35
CA GLY A 210 -17.83 1.02 -17.71
C GLY A 210 -18.79 0.28 -18.63
N THR A 211 -18.83 -1.06 -18.57
CA THR A 211 -19.78 -1.87 -19.35
C THR A 211 -21.24 -1.52 -19.02
N ALA A 212 -21.54 -1.24 -17.73
CA ALA A 212 -22.88 -0.84 -17.33
C ALA A 212 -23.24 0.58 -17.81
N ASP A 213 -22.24 1.47 -17.91
CA ASP A 213 -22.42 2.85 -18.41
C ASP A 213 -22.63 2.90 -19.93
N ASP A 214 -22.01 1.99 -20.68
CA ASP A 214 -22.13 1.89 -22.15
C ASP A 214 -23.46 1.31 -22.64
N LEU A 215 -24.40 0.98 -21.74
CA LEU A 215 -25.73 0.48 -22.12
C LEU A 215 -26.66 1.64 -22.54
N GLU A 216 -27.74 1.30 -23.25
CA GLU A 216 -28.79 2.26 -23.60
C GLU A 216 -29.34 2.97 -22.35
N ASP A 217 -29.65 4.25 -22.45
CA ASP A 217 -30.05 5.15 -21.33
C ASP A 217 -31.10 4.52 -20.37
N GLN A 218 -32.11 3.85 -20.91
CA GLN A 218 -33.12 3.19 -20.08
C GLN A 218 -32.55 2.02 -19.27
N THR A 219 -31.70 1.18 -19.90
CA THR A 219 -31.08 0.03 -19.25
C THR A 219 -30.05 0.49 -18.21
N GLN A 220 -29.29 1.55 -18.50
CA GLN A 220 -28.34 2.17 -17.58
C GLN A 220 -29.03 2.66 -16.30
N ALA A 221 -30.14 3.41 -16.45
CA ALA A 221 -30.93 3.91 -15.32
C ALA A 221 -31.45 2.76 -14.43
N ASP A 222 -31.90 1.67 -15.04
CA ASP A 222 -32.38 0.48 -14.33
C ASP A 222 -31.26 -0.31 -13.69
N VAL A 223 -30.07 -0.41 -14.31
CA VAL A 223 -28.89 -1.01 -13.69
C VAL A 223 -28.52 -0.28 -12.40
N ILE A 224 -28.47 1.05 -12.42
CA ILE A 224 -28.21 1.86 -11.23
C ILE A 224 -29.31 1.65 -10.17
N ARG A 225 -30.57 1.71 -10.58
CA ARG A 225 -31.75 1.59 -9.69
C ARG A 225 -31.85 0.22 -9.02
N PHE A 226 -31.56 -0.85 -9.76
CA PHE A 226 -31.68 -2.23 -9.28
C PHE A 226 -30.37 -2.84 -8.81
N SER A 227 -29.31 -2.04 -8.69
CA SER A 227 -28.03 -2.49 -8.16
C SER A 227 -28.17 -2.96 -6.71
N ALA A 228 -28.17 -4.26 -6.53
CA ALA A 228 -28.17 -4.92 -5.22
C ALA A 228 -26.76 -5.07 -4.66
N SER A 229 -26.63 -5.72 -3.51
CA SER A 229 -25.36 -5.92 -2.79
C SER A 229 -24.24 -6.47 -3.68
N GLY A 230 -24.51 -7.44 -4.53
CA GLY A 230 -23.49 -8.07 -5.39
C GLY A 230 -22.78 -7.07 -6.31
N PHE A 231 -23.53 -6.24 -7.04
CA PHE A 231 -22.94 -5.23 -7.91
C PHE A 231 -22.25 -4.12 -7.09
N ARG A 232 -22.98 -3.57 -6.10
CA ARG A 232 -22.47 -2.49 -5.24
C ARG A 232 -21.21 -2.86 -4.51
N ASP A 233 -21.17 -4.04 -3.85
CA ASP A 233 -20.04 -4.45 -3.02
C ASP A 233 -18.82 -4.80 -3.89
N PHE A 234 -19.04 -5.44 -5.05
CA PHE A 234 -17.96 -5.75 -5.98
C PHE A 234 -17.37 -4.51 -6.65
N THR A 235 -18.23 -3.54 -7.04
CA THR A 235 -17.79 -2.32 -7.73
C THR A 235 -17.33 -1.21 -6.79
N ARG A 236 -17.46 -1.37 -5.46
CA ARG A 236 -17.01 -0.37 -4.47
C ARG A 236 -15.58 0.06 -4.70
N ILE A 237 -14.70 -0.87 -5.05
CA ILE A 237 -13.27 -0.60 -5.29
C ILE A 237 -13.03 0.24 -6.54
N ALA A 238 -13.94 0.32 -7.49
CA ALA A 238 -13.87 1.23 -8.66
C ALA A 238 -14.04 2.72 -8.27
N GLY A 239 -14.47 3.02 -7.04
CA GLY A 239 -14.48 4.39 -6.48
C GLY A 239 -13.10 4.91 -6.04
N SER A 240 -12.05 4.13 -6.21
CA SER A 240 -10.68 4.49 -5.82
C SER A 240 -10.07 5.55 -6.75
N ASN A 241 -9.01 6.24 -6.28
CA ASN A 241 -8.35 7.31 -7.04
C ASN A 241 -7.83 6.82 -8.41
N PRO A 242 -8.28 7.39 -9.54
CA PRO A 242 -7.93 6.91 -10.87
C PRO A 242 -6.45 7.14 -11.24
N VAL A 243 -5.82 8.20 -10.74
CA VAL A 243 -4.39 8.49 -10.99
C VAL A 243 -3.51 7.44 -10.31
N MET A 244 -3.83 7.10 -9.05
CA MET A 244 -3.12 6.05 -8.31
C MET A 244 -3.21 4.71 -9.06
N TRP A 245 -4.41 4.30 -9.51
CA TRP A 245 -4.59 3.03 -10.21
C TRP A 245 -3.96 3.00 -11.60
N ARG A 246 -4.01 4.12 -12.34
CA ARG A 246 -3.23 4.26 -13.58
C ARG A 246 -1.74 3.97 -13.33
N ASP A 247 -1.18 4.56 -12.30
CA ASP A 247 0.24 4.40 -11.99
C ASP A 247 0.57 2.97 -11.53
N ILE A 248 -0.32 2.33 -10.75
CA ILE A 248 -0.19 0.91 -10.38
C ILE A 248 -0.16 0.01 -11.62
N PHE A 249 -1.12 0.14 -12.52
CA PHE A 249 -1.18 -0.69 -13.74
C PHE A 249 0.04 -0.49 -14.65
N LEU A 250 0.49 0.75 -14.81
CA LEU A 250 1.64 1.06 -15.67
C LEU A 250 2.97 0.59 -15.07
N ASN A 251 3.12 0.59 -13.75
CA ASN A 251 4.34 0.15 -13.09
C ASN A 251 4.36 -1.37 -12.78
N ASN A 252 3.21 -2.07 -12.81
CA ASN A 252 3.13 -3.54 -12.73
C ASN A 252 2.60 -4.15 -14.04
N ARG A 253 2.93 -3.55 -15.17
CA ARG A 253 2.33 -3.84 -16.46
C ARG A 253 2.45 -5.31 -16.87
N GLU A 254 3.63 -5.91 -16.75
CA GLU A 254 3.88 -7.26 -17.22
C GLU A 254 3.07 -8.30 -16.45
N ALA A 255 3.10 -8.25 -15.11
CA ALA A 255 2.35 -9.17 -14.28
C ALA A 255 0.83 -8.97 -14.42
N VAL A 256 0.37 -7.72 -14.55
CA VAL A 256 -1.06 -7.44 -14.77
C VAL A 256 -1.52 -7.97 -16.13
N LEU A 257 -0.75 -7.79 -17.20
CA LEU A 257 -1.10 -8.30 -18.53
C LEU A 257 -1.11 -9.83 -18.56
N GLU A 258 -0.15 -10.50 -17.89
CA GLU A 258 -0.17 -11.97 -17.76
C GLU A 258 -1.45 -12.46 -17.07
N MET A 259 -1.84 -11.82 -15.96
CA MET A 259 -3.05 -12.21 -15.24
C MET A 259 -4.33 -11.87 -16.01
N LEU A 260 -4.35 -10.74 -16.71
CA LEU A 260 -5.48 -10.35 -17.54
C LEU A 260 -5.68 -11.32 -18.71
N GLN A 261 -4.60 -11.79 -19.34
CA GLN A 261 -4.68 -12.80 -20.40
C GLN A 261 -5.30 -14.09 -19.89
N ARG A 262 -4.82 -14.64 -18.77
CA ARG A 262 -5.38 -15.85 -18.14
C ARG A 262 -6.86 -15.68 -17.79
N PHE A 263 -7.21 -14.53 -17.22
CA PHE A 263 -8.61 -14.21 -16.89
C PHE A 263 -9.49 -14.16 -18.16
N SER A 264 -8.99 -13.59 -19.25
CA SER A 264 -9.71 -13.53 -20.52
C SER A 264 -9.92 -14.92 -21.16
N GLU A 265 -8.93 -15.82 -21.02
CA GLU A 265 -9.04 -17.23 -21.44
C GLU A 265 -10.11 -17.95 -20.62
N ASP A 266 -10.11 -17.80 -19.29
CA ASP A 266 -11.13 -18.37 -18.41
C ASP A 266 -12.53 -17.83 -18.72
N LEU A 267 -12.67 -16.51 -18.98
CA LEU A 267 -13.95 -15.92 -19.42
C LEU A 267 -14.42 -16.49 -20.75
N SER A 268 -13.51 -16.75 -21.69
CA SER A 268 -13.85 -17.34 -22.98
C SER A 268 -14.37 -18.78 -22.84
N LEU A 269 -13.79 -19.56 -21.92
CA LEU A 269 -14.28 -20.89 -21.57
C LEU A 269 -15.68 -20.83 -20.95
N LEU A 270 -15.90 -19.92 -20.00
CA LEU A 270 -17.22 -19.70 -19.41
C LEU A 270 -18.26 -19.25 -20.44
N GLN A 271 -17.90 -18.31 -21.31
CA GLN A 271 -18.77 -17.85 -22.40
C GLN A 271 -19.18 -19.01 -23.32
N ARG A 272 -18.24 -19.91 -23.64
CA ARG A 272 -18.54 -21.10 -24.41
C ARG A 272 -19.51 -22.03 -23.67
N ALA A 273 -19.22 -22.34 -22.41
CA ALA A 273 -20.06 -23.25 -21.61
C ALA A 273 -21.50 -22.73 -21.48
N ILE A 274 -21.67 -21.41 -21.28
CA ILE A 274 -22.96 -20.73 -21.23
C ILE A 274 -23.69 -20.86 -22.59
N ARG A 275 -22.98 -20.58 -23.68
CA ARG A 275 -23.56 -20.64 -25.06
C ARG A 275 -24.07 -22.02 -25.43
N TRP A 276 -23.37 -23.07 -25.00
CA TRP A 276 -23.71 -24.43 -25.33
C TRP A 276 -24.54 -25.13 -24.25
N GLY A 277 -24.88 -24.48 -23.15
CA GLY A 277 -25.67 -25.05 -22.07
C GLY A 277 -24.94 -26.16 -21.29
N GLU A 278 -23.61 -26.08 -21.19
CA GLU A 278 -22.75 -27.05 -20.49
C GLU A 278 -22.86 -26.87 -18.97
N GLY A 279 -24.03 -27.20 -18.37
CA GLY A 279 -24.32 -26.94 -16.95
C GLY A 279 -23.34 -27.61 -15.99
N ASP A 280 -22.97 -28.87 -16.27
CA ASP A 280 -22.04 -29.62 -15.43
C ASP A 280 -20.65 -28.98 -15.36
N VAL A 281 -20.18 -28.39 -16.47
CA VAL A 281 -18.90 -27.66 -16.52
C VAL A 281 -18.95 -26.42 -15.63
N LEU A 282 -20.05 -25.66 -15.70
CA LEU A 282 -20.26 -24.47 -14.87
C LEU A 282 -20.34 -24.84 -13.38
N GLU A 283 -21.11 -25.86 -13.02
CA GLU A 283 -21.27 -26.32 -11.65
C GLU A 283 -19.95 -26.81 -11.05
N ALA A 284 -19.17 -27.59 -11.80
CA ALA A 284 -17.86 -28.06 -11.36
C ALA A 284 -16.88 -26.91 -11.09
N LEU A 285 -16.83 -25.91 -11.99
CA LEU A 285 -15.98 -24.73 -11.81
C LEU A 285 -16.41 -23.91 -10.57
N PHE A 286 -17.71 -23.63 -10.44
CA PHE A 286 -18.22 -22.83 -9.34
C PHE A 286 -18.07 -23.52 -7.99
N THR A 287 -18.22 -24.85 -7.95
CA THR A 287 -17.97 -25.64 -6.74
C THR A 287 -16.51 -25.52 -6.31
N ARG A 288 -15.57 -25.74 -7.24
CA ARG A 288 -14.13 -25.60 -6.97
C ARG A 288 -13.78 -24.21 -6.45
N THR A 289 -14.26 -23.14 -7.12
CA THR A 289 -13.94 -21.77 -6.75
C THR A 289 -14.57 -21.37 -5.43
N ARG A 290 -15.78 -21.84 -5.11
CA ARG A 290 -16.43 -21.66 -3.81
C ARG A 290 -15.58 -22.26 -2.68
N ASP A 291 -15.02 -23.44 -2.89
CA ASP A 291 -14.22 -24.11 -1.86
C ASP A 291 -12.88 -23.40 -1.63
N ILE A 292 -12.26 -22.86 -2.68
CA ILE A 292 -11.08 -21.99 -2.59
C ILE A 292 -11.43 -20.71 -1.78
N ARG A 293 -12.60 -20.08 -2.07
CA ARG A 293 -13.03 -18.86 -1.35
C ARG A 293 -13.19 -19.06 0.15
N ARG A 294 -13.59 -20.27 0.58
CA ARG A 294 -13.66 -20.61 2.03
C ARG A 294 -12.30 -20.48 2.68
N GLY A 295 -11.22 -20.94 2.05
CA GLY A 295 -9.85 -20.78 2.57
C GLY A 295 -9.41 -19.33 2.72
N VAL A 296 -9.90 -18.41 1.87
CA VAL A 296 -9.63 -16.98 2.00
C VAL A 296 -10.30 -16.39 3.26
N ILE A 297 -11.52 -16.84 3.56
CA ILE A 297 -12.23 -16.42 4.78
C ILE A 297 -11.48 -16.91 6.03
N ASP A 298 -11.02 -18.15 6.02
CA ASP A 298 -10.27 -18.75 7.15
C ASP A 298 -8.97 -17.99 7.43
N ALA A 299 -8.38 -17.36 6.42
CA ALA A 299 -7.21 -16.47 6.57
C ALA A 299 -7.52 -15.11 7.22
N ARG A 300 -8.78 -14.78 7.49
CA ARG A 300 -9.26 -13.55 8.16
C ARG A 300 -8.80 -12.23 7.53
N GLN A 301 -8.47 -12.23 6.24
CA GLN A 301 -8.05 -11.02 5.52
C GLN A 301 -9.21 -10.31 4.81
N ASP A 302 -10.42 -10.84 4.89
CA ASP A 302 -11.64 -10.32 4.26
C ASP A 302 -12.39 -9.28 5.11
N ILE A 303 -12.02 -9.10 6.39
CA ILE A 303 -12.63 -8.11 7.27
C ILE A 303 -11.91 -6.76 7.04
N PRO A 304 -12.59 -5.73 6.49
CA PRO A 304 -11.98 -4.42 6.36
C PRO A 304 -11.66 -3.83 7.74
N PRO A 305 -10.53 -3.10 7.89
CA PRO A 305 -10.25 -2.38 9.12
C PRO A 305 -11.36 -1.35 9.40
N SER A 306 -11.91 -1.38 10.62
CA SER A 306 -12.95 -0.44 11.04
C SER A 306 -12.35 0.70 11.88
N PRO A 307 -12.76 1.95 11.67
CA PRO A 307 -12.40 3.05 12.57
C PRO A 307 -12.85 2.84 14.03
N ASN A 308 -13.77 1.89 14.27
CA ASN A 308 -14.30 1.55 15.60
C ASN A 308 -13.55 0.37 16.26
N ASP A 309 -12.64 -0.30 15.58
CA ASP A 309 -11.87 -1.42 16.15
C ASP A 309 -10.72 -0.93 17.07
N ALA A 310 -10.53 0.37 17.15
CA ALA A 310 -9.58 1.07 18.04
C ALA A 310 -10.24 1.53 19.36
N LYS A 311 -11.04 0.65 20.02
CA LYS A 311 -11.54 0.91 21.36
C LYS A 311 -11.04 -0.13 22.36
#